data_9bf90c67d1d9cfdc87cea9cf30fde4ca
#
_entry.id   9bf90c67d1d9cfdc87cea9cf30fde4ca
#
_cell.length_a   1.000
_cell.length_b   1.000
_cell.length_c   1.000
_cell.angle_alpha   90.00
_cell.angle_beta   90.00
_cell.angle_gamma   90.00
#
_symmetry.space_group_name_H-M   'P 1'
#
loop_
_entity.id
_entity.type
_entity.pdbx_description
1 polymer ?
#
loop_
_entity_poly.entity_id
_entity_poly.type
_entity_poly.pdbx_seq_one_letter_code
_entity_poly.pdbx_strand_id
1 'polypeptide(L)'
;MQADSKAAAGQLEHIWGLAGGDATALNRVTLTGDEPALPGIYNVGVQAQAAIAATGLAAAEIHKARGGAAQSVSLSMRHAAATFRSESYIRVDGKPTRDFFDSIHGFYKCGDGGWVQVHANYPAHRMAVAELLHCPYSREGVQKVFDGMTAQAVEDLLAANKLPVARMRSEAEWNAHPHSAALDAQPVLILEKIGDADPRPLPAAGARPLEGLRILDLTKVIAGPVCGRTLAEHGADVLQITAAHLAHVMPLVIDANRGKRSAYLDLRKAAGVERLKALAADADVFVQGYRPGTLAARGLGPEHLAALRPGIVYVSLSAFGHQGPWAQRRGFDSIVQTASGIGHAGGVAAGRDGMKHLPCQALDHASGFLMALGAIMGRLKQSQEGGSWLARVSLARTGRWLQSLGKQDALGAEDMTIDAISDLIEDYGPTAFGHMTGVKPAAQLTATPGRWTTTSVPPGMHPAEWR
;
A
#
# COMPACT_ATOMS: atom_id res chain seq x y z
N MET A 1 29.72 4.72 5.27
CA MET A 1 28.29 4.78 4.93
C MET A 1 28.07 6.10 4.21
N GLN A 2 27.60 6.05 2.99
CA GLN A 2 27.32 7.21 2.15
C GLN A 2 26.17 8.05 2.75
N ALA A 3 26.00 9.33 2.34
CA ALA A 3 25.08 10.25 3.00
C ALA A 3 23.61 9.79 2.96
N ASP A 4 23.18 9.20 1.84
CA ASP A 4 21.77 8.79 1.63
C ASP A 4 21.43 7.46 2.30
N SER A 5 22.39 6.54 2.42
CA SER A 5 22.23 5.35 3.28
C SER A 5 22.09 5.73 4.76
N LYS A 6 22.69 6.86 5.19
CA LYS A 6 22.45 7.41 6.54
C LYS A 6 21.04 7.97 6.67
N ALA A 7 20.53 8.65 5.63
CA ALA A 7 19.14 9.14 5.64
C ALA A 7 18.13 7.98 5.75
N ALA A 8 18.33 6.93 4.95
CA ALA A 8 17.48 5.74 5.01
C ALA A 8 17.59 5.02 6.37
N ALA A 9 18.77 4.93 6.96
CA ALA A 9 18.96 4.36 8.30
C ALA A 9 18.24 5.17 9.39
N GLY A 10 18.31 6.50 9.34
CA GLY A 10 17.57 7.36 10.27
C GLY A 10 16.04 7.21 10.12
N GLN A 11 15.54 7.06 8.89
CA GLN A 11 14.13 6.79 8.65
C GLN A 11 13.71 5.38 9.11
N LEU A 12 14.55 4.38 8.90
CA LEU A 12 14.36 3.04 9.45
C LEU A 12 14.26 3.07 10.98
N GLU A 13 15.18 3.76 11.66
CA GLU A 13 15.15 3.93 13.11
C GLU A 13 13.86 4.57 13.58
N HIS A 14 13.42 5.64 12.88
CA HIS A 14 12.18 6.33 13.20
C HIS A 14 10.95 5.41 13.11
N ILE A 15 10.72 4.75 11.96
CA ILE A 15 9.54 3.89 11.78
C ILE A 15 9.62 2.60 12.62
N TRP A 16 10.83 2.10 12.89
CA TRP A 16 11.06 0.97 13.80
C TRP A 16 10.66 1.32 15.24
N GLY A 17 11.04 2.53 15.69
CA GLY A 17 10.61 3.05 16.99
C GLY A 17 9.09 3.23 17.11
N LEU A 18 8.41 3.73 16.05
CA LEU A 18 6.95 3.82 16.00
C LEU A 18 6.27 2.45 16.14
N ALA A 19 6.87 1.42 15.60
CA ALA A 19 6.38 0.03 15.74
C ALA A 19 6.70 -0.58 17.12
N GLY A 20 7.50 0.10 17.96
CA GLY A 20 7.95 -0.37 19.27
C GLY A 20 9.00 -1.48 19.18
N GLY A 21 9.85 -1.41 18.16
CA GLY A 21 10.94 -2.37 17.95
C GLY A 21 12.14 -2.12 18.86
N ASP A 22 12.87 -3.18 19.21
CA ASP A 22 14.11 -3.07 19.98
C ASP A 22 15.20 -2.40 19.13
N ALA A 23 15.74 -1.27 19.61
CA ALA A 23 16.77 -0.51 18.91
C ALA A 23 18.03 -1.34 18.62
N THR A 24 18.36 -2.32 19.46
CA THR A 24 19.52 -3.21 19.24
C THR A 24 19.40 -4.07 17.96
N ALA A 25 18.16 -4.32 17.51
CA ALA A 25 17.91 -5.05 16.28
C ALA A 25 18.42 -4.32 15.04
N LEU A 26 18.45 -2.99 15.05
CA LEU A 26 18.96 -2.16 13.95
C LEU A 26 20.44 -2.45 13.59
N ASN A 27 21.23 -2.91 14.56
CA ASN A 27 22.62 -3.30 14.33
C ASN A 27 22.79 -4.48 13.34
N ARG A 28 21.71 -5.17 13.02
CA ARG A 28 21.70 -6.29 12.05
C ARG A 28 21.21 -5.88 10.67
N VAL A 29 20.99 -4.59 10.43
CA VAL A 29 20.55 -4.08 9.12
C VAL A 29 21.70 -3.44 8.38
N THR A 30 21.89 -3.81 7.12
CA THR A 30 22.85 -3.21 6.21
C THR A 30 22.12 -2.59 5.02
N LEU A 31 22.22 -1.28 4.88
CA LEU A 31 21.65 -0.51 3.77
C LEU A 31 22.78 -0.02 2.85
N THR A 32 22.59 -0.15 1.53
CA THR A 32 23.57 0.28 0.52
C THR A 32 22.90 1.04 -0.62
N GLY A 33 23.66 1.83 -1.35
CA GLY A 33 23.20 2.65 -2.47
C GLY A 33 22.74 4.04 -2.03
N ASP A 34 22.55 4.89 -3.01
CA ASP A 34 22.28 6.32 -2.85
C ASP A 34 21.15 6.77 -3.79
N GLU A 35 20.56 7.95 -3.50
CA GLU A 35 19.73 8.68 -4.44
C GLU A 35 20.58 9.32 -5.56
N PRO A 36 20.03 9.56 -6.74
CA PRO A 36 18.67 9.28 -7.16
C PRO A 36 18.48 7.80 -7.57
N ALA A 37 17.58 7.11 -6.92
CA ALA A 37 17.21 5.74 -7.30
C ALA A 37 16.17 5.70 -8.44
N LEU A 38 15.37 6.76 -8.56
CA LEU A 38 14.37 6.97 -9.61
C LEU A 38 14.36 8.44 -10.05
N PRO A 39 13.99 8.74 -11.32
CA PRO A 39 13.90 10.13 -11.79
C PRO A 39 12.77 10.87 -11.07
N GLY A 40 13.10 11.97 -10.39
CA GLY A 40 12.12 12.76 -9.64
C GLY A 40 12.77 13.74 -8.68
N ILE A 41 11.93 14.55 -8.02
CA ILE A 41 12.40 15.55 -7.06
C ILE A 41 12.30 15.11 -5.59
N TYR A 42 11.73 13.94 -5.32
CA TYR A 42 11.57 13.41 -3.96
C TYR A 42 12.44 12.18 -3.75
N ASN A 43 12.91 11.99 -2.53
CA ASN A 43 13.78 10.90 -2.11
C ASN A 43 12.98 9.58 -1.94
N VAL A 44 12.44 9.06 -3.06
CA VAL A 44 11.61 7.84 -3.08
C VAL A 44 12.43 6.60 -2.69
N GLY A 45 13.70 6.55 -3.08
CA GLY A 45 14.60 5.44 -2.73
C GLY A 45 14.85 5.34 -1.23
N VAL A 46 15.03 6.48 -0.55
CA VAL A 46 15.15 6.53 0.93
C VAL A 46 13.88 6.00 1.59
N GLN A 47 12.69 6.45 1.13
CA GLN A 47 11.42 5.97 1.65
C GLN A 47 11.23 4.46 1.42
N ALA A 48 11.54 4.00 0.22
CA ALA A 48 11.43 2.59 -0.16
C ALA A 48 12.35 1.71 0.69
N GLN A 49 13.61 2.11 0.81
CA GLN A 49 14.61 1.34 1.54
C GLN A 49 14.27 1.26 3.03
N ALA A 50 13.86 2.35 3.65
CA ALA A 50 13.46 2.36 5.06
C ALA A 50 12.24 1.46 5.33
N ALA A 51 11.17 1.57 4.52
CA ALA A 51 9.94 0.81 4.71
C ALA A 51 10.16 -0.70 4.52
N ILE A 52 10.89 -1.10 3.48
CA ILE A 52 11.19 -2.52 3.19
C ILE A 52 12.12 -3.10 4.24
N ALA A 53 13.18 -2.37 4.64
CA ALA A 53 14.12 -2.84 5.64
C ALA A 53 13.48 -3.03 7.02
N ALA A 54 12.59 -2.12 7.44
CA ALA A 54 11.83 -2.26 8.69
C ALA A 54 10.96 -3.51 8.69
N THR A 55 10.30 -3.81 7.58
CA THR A 55 9.46 -4.99 7.44
C THR A 55 10.30 -6.29 7.44
N GLY A 56 11.42 -6.30 6.73
CA GLY A 56 12.36 -7.41 6.75
C GLY A 56 12.96 -7.65 8.14
N LEU A 57 13.29 -6.58 8.87
CA LEU A 57 13.76 -6.68 10.25
C LEU A 57 12.67 -7.22 11.19
N ALA A 58 11.41 -6.81 11.02
CA ALA A 58 10.30 -7.35 11.80
C ALA A 58 10.11 -8.86 11.54
N ALA A 59 10.26 -9.30 10.29
CA ALA A 59 10.25 -10.72 9.95
C ALA A 59 11.42 -11.49 10.61
N ALA A 60 12.61 -10.89 10.67
CA ALA A 60 13.75 -11.47 11.38
C ALA A 60 13.50 -11.56 12.89
N GLU A 61 12.91 -10.53 13.51
CA GLU A 61 12.66 -10.51 14.95
C GLU A 61 11.54 -11.48 15.37
N ILE A 62 10.45 -11.58 14.60
CA ILE A 62 9.41 -12.57 14.92
C ILE A 62 9.93 -14.00 14.74
N HIS A 63 10.82 -14.25 13.76
CA HIS A 63 11.48 -15.56 13.62
C HIS A 63 12.34 -15.90 14.85
N LYS A 64 13.13 -14.93 15.32
CA LYS A 64 13.92 -15.06 16.55
C LYS A 64 13.03 -15.32 17.78
N ALA A 65 11.92 -14.58 17.93
CA ALA A 65 10.97 -14.76 19.04
C ALA A 65 10.30 -16.15 19.04
N ARG A 66 10.26 -16.82 17.89
CA ARG A 66 9.77 -18.21 17.73
C ARG A 66 10.84 -19.28 18.03
N GLY A 67 12.03 -18.87 18.48
CA GLY A 67 13.16 -19.77 18.75
C GLY A 67 14.08 -20.00 17.55
N GLY A 68 13.88 -19.27 16.45
CA GLY A 68 14.80 -19.29 15.31
C GLY A 68 16.10 -18.52 15.59
N ALA A 69 17.09 -18.67 14.72
CA ALA A 69 18.35 -17.95 14.82
C ALA A 69 18.14 -16.43 14.58
N ALA A 70 18.89 -15.62 15.32
CA ALA A 70 19.03 -14.20 14.98
C ALA A 70 19.71 -14.09 13.60
N GLN A 71 19.20 -13.18 12.76
CA GLN A 71 19.70 -13.05 11.38
C GLN A 71 19.85 -11.59 10.98
N SER A 72 20.66 -11.35 9.97
CA SER A 72 20.87 -10.03 9.39
C SER A 72 19.95 -9.80 8.22
N VAL A 73 19.66 -8.52 7.97
CA VAL A 73 18.87 -8.03 6.84
C VAL A 73 19.74 -7.09 6.01
N SER A 74 19.87 -7.33 4.72
CA SER A 74 20.53 -6.41 3.81
C SER A 74 19.59 -5.97 2.67
N LEU A 75 19.74 -4.71 2.24
CA LEU A 75 18.91 -4.12 1.20
C LEU A 75 19.67 -3.01 0.46
N SER A 76 19.72 -3.12 -0.87
CA SER A 76 20.20 -2.01 -1.73
C SER A 76 19.06 -1.06 -2.08
N MET A 77 19.34 0.24 -2.18
CA MET A 77 18.37 1.25 -2.58
C MET A 77 17.82 1.00 -4.00
N ARG A 78 18.68 0.54 -4.92
CA ARG A 78 18.26 0.14 -6.27
C ARG A 78 17.21 -0.97 -6.25
N HIS A 79 17.37 -1.99 -5.40
CA HIS A 79 16.38 -3.07 -5.28
C HIS A 79 15.09 -2.60 -4.61
N ALA A 80 15.20 -1.73 -3.61
CA ALA A 80 14.04 -1.10 -2.99
C ALA A 80 13.23 -0.27 -3.99
N ALA A 81 13.89 0.54 -4.81
CA ALA A 81 13.28 1.34 -5.86
C ALA A 81 12.60 0.47 -6.95
N ALA A 82 13.27 -0.61 -7.38
CA ALA A 82 12.68 -1.58 -8.30
C ALA A 82 11.41 -2.24 -7.72
N THR A 83 11.40 -2.54 -6.43
CA THR A 83 10.24 -3.10 -5.72
C THR A 83 9.07 -2.12 -5.67
N PHE A 84 9.32 -0.81 -5.56
CA PHE A 84 8.29 0.23 -5.61
C PHE A 84 7.71 0.46 -7.01
N ARG A 85 8.19 -0.28 -8.00
CA ARG A 85 7.70 -0.30 -9.39
C ARG A 85 7.41 -1.73 -9.87
N SER A 86 7.25 -2.67 -8.95
CA SER A 86 7.17 -4.11 -9.28
C SER A 86 6.09 -4.42 -10.32
N GLU A 87 4.93 -3.74 -10.28
CA GLU A 87 3.85 -3.90 -11.25
C GLU A 87 4.25 -3.50 -12.68
N SER A 88 5.19 -2.57 -12.84
CA SER A 88 5.70 -2.13 -14.15
C SER A 88 6.69 -3.14 -14.76
N TYR A 89 7.31 -3.96 -13.92
CA TYR A 89 8.31 -4.95 -14.34
C TYR A 89 7.78 -6.37 -14.52
N ILE A 90 6.53 -6.63 -14.11
CA ILE A 90 5.87 -7.91 -14.38
C ILE A 90 5.81 -8.17 -15.88
N ARG A 91 6.19 -9.38 -16.28
CA ARG A 91 5.98 -9.89 -17.64
C ARG A 91 5.19 -11.18 -17.58
N VAL A 92 4.29 -11.33 -18.54
CA VAL A 92 3.55 -12.57 -18.79
C VAL A 92 3.84 -12.98 -20.23
N ASP A 93 4.38 -14.17 -20.43
CA ASP A 93 4.86 -14.66 -21.72
C ASP A 93 5.84 -13.67 -22.40
N GLY A 94 6.74 -13.08 -21.58
CA GLY A 94 7.74 -12.10 -22.00
C GLY A 94 7.20 -10.70 -22.32
N LYS A 95 5.89 -10.47 -22.21
CA LYS A 95 5.24 -9.19 -22.54
C LYS A 95 4.86 -8.41 -21.29
N PRO A 96 4.94 -7.06 -21.31
CA PRO A 96 4.40 -6.25 -20.22
C PRO A 96 2.89 -6.49 -20.10
N THR A 97 2.39 -6.47 -18.87
CA THR A 97 0.95 -6.44 -18.63
C THR A 97 0.39 -5.10 -19.13
N ARG A 98 -0.78 -5.15 -19.77
CA ARG A 98 -1.34 -3.93 -20.37
C ARG A 98 -1.73 -2.92 -19.33
N ASP A 99 -1.49 -1.65 -19.63
CA ASP A 99 -2.00 -0.53 -18.85
C ASP A 99 -3.52 -0.37 -19.11
N PHE A 100 -4.27 -0.02 -18.06
CA PHE A 100 -5.75 0.07 -18.10
C PHE A 100 -6.25 1.43 -17.63
N PHE A 101 -5.64 2.50 -18.10
CA PHE A 101 -6.22 3.82 -17.89
C PHE A 101 -7.43 4.02 -18.77
N ASP A 102 -8.56 4.30 -18.15
CA ASP A 102 -9.79 4.63 -18.85
C ASP A 102 -9.69 5.99 -19.55
N SER A 103 -10.46 6.20 -20.62
CA SER A 103 -10.44 7.43 -21.43
C SER A 103 -10.73 8.69 -20.63
N ILE A 104 -11.60 8.61 -19.61
CA ILE A 104 -11.95 9.75 -18.74
C ILE A 104 -11.13 9.78 -17.44
N HIS A 105 -10.20 8.83 -17.25
CA HIS A 105 -9.22 8.92 -16.17
C HIS A 105 -8.13 9.93 -16.53
N GLY A 106 -7.75 10.81 -15.61
CA GLY A 106 -6.59 11.68 -15.79
C GLY A 106 -6.79 13.12 -15.31
N PHE A 107 -6.02 14.00 -15.90
CA PHE A 107 -5.93 15.41 -15.52
C PHE A 107 -6.77 16.27 -16.46
N TYR A 108 -7.45 17.27 -15.91
CA TYR A 108 -8.27 18.21 -16.63
C TYR A 108 -7.96 19.63 -16.16
N LYS A 109 -7.84 20.57 -17.12
CA LYS A 109 -7.75 21.99 -16.83
C LYS A 109 -9.16 22.54 -16.69
N CYS A 110 -9.42 23.35 -15.68
CA CYS A 110 -10.72 23.97 -15.44
C CYS A 110 -10.78 25.41 -15.96
N GLY A 111 -11.98 25.96 -16.02
CA GLY A 111 -12.22 27.31 -16.55
C GLY A 111 -11.51 28.45 -15.82
N ASP A 112 -11.16 28.23 -14.54
CA ASP A 112 -10.35 29.17 -13.74
C ASP A 112 -8.83 28.99 -13.93
N GLY A 113 -8.41 28.10 -14.85
CA GLY A 113 -7.00 27.74 -15.08
C GLY A 113 -6.43 26.74 -14.06
N GLY A 114 -7.18 26.39 -13.02
CA GLY A 114 -6.82 25.35 -12.08
C GLY A 114 -6.89 23.94 -12.69
N TRP A 115 -6.28 22.98 -12.06
CA TRP A 115 -6.24 21.59 -12.51
C TRP A 115 -6.93 20.67 -11.54
N VAL A 116 -7.60 19.64 -12.05
CA VAL A 116 -8.14 18.52 -11.26
C VAL A 116 -7.67 17.19 -11.83
N GLN A 117 -7.59 16.20 -10.95
CA GLN A 117 -7.46 14.80 -11.35
C GLN A 117 -8.73 14.05 -11.03
N VAL A 118 -9.25 13.31 -12.02
CA VAL A 118 -10.37 12.36 -11.85
C VAL A 118 -9.83 10.93 -11.94
N HIS A 119 -10.06 10.12 -10.92
CA HIS A 119 -9.68 8.70 -10.95
C HIS A 119 -10.88 7.84 -11.36
N ALA A 120 -10.91 7.41 -12.62
CA ALA A 120 -12.05 6.77 -13.27
C ALA A 120 -11.78 5.35 -13.79
N ASN A 121 -10.71 4.66 -13.32
CA ASN A 121 -10.35 3.32 -13.80
C ASN A 121 -11.37 2.23 -13.44
N TYR A 122 -12.20 2.45 -12.43
CA TYR A 122 -13.25 1.50 -12.06
C TYR A 122 -14.55 1.81 -12.82
N PRO A 123 -15.24 0.79 -13.41
CA PRO A 123 -16.48 0.98 -14.15
C PRO A 123 -17.53 1.81 -13.40
N ALA A 124 -17.73 1.52 -12.12
CA ALA A 124 -18.69 2.27 -11.30
C ALA A 124 -18.33 3.75 -11.12
N HIS A 125 -17.03 4.11 -11.10
CA HIS A 125 -16.62 5.51 -10.98
C HIS A 125 -16.78 6.24 -12.31
N ARG A 126 -16.33 5.65 -13.41
CA ARG A 126 -16.37 6.31 -14.72
C ARG A 126 -17.79 6.55 -15.21
N MET A 127 -18.68 5.57 -15.02
CA MET A 127 -20.09 5.75 -15.38
C MET A 127 -20.75 6.84 -14.54
N ALA A 128 -20.51 6.84 -13.22
CA ALA A 128 -21.04 7.85 -12.34
C ALA A 128 -20.51 9.28 -12.63
N VAL A 129 -19.28 9.42 -13.13
CA VAL A 129 -18.75 10.73 -13.56
C VAL A 129 -19.54 11.25 -14.77
N ALA A 130 -19.69 10.44 -15.82
CA ALA A 130 -20.41 10.85 -17.03
C ALA A 130 -21.90 11.15 -16.77
N GLU A 131 -22.56 10.32 -15.95
CA GLU A 131 -23.95 10.52 -15.52
C GLU A 131 -24.12 11.82 -14.72
N LEU A 132 -23.26 12.06 -13.73
CA LEU A 132 -23.31 13.24 -12.86
C LEU A 132 -23.09 14.53 -13.65
N LEU A 133 -22.18 14.50 -14.64
CA LEU A 133 -21.84 15.67 -15.47
C LEU A 133 -22.80 15.85 -16.65
N HIS A 134 -23.75 14.93 -16.87
CA HIS A 134 -24.65 14.92 -18.01
C HIS A 134 -23.91 15.11 -19.34
N CYS A 135 -22.78 14.46 -19.55
CA CYS A 135 -21.95 14.59 -20.73
C CYS A 135 -21.70 13.24 -21.43
N PRO A 136 -21.30 13.24 -22.71
CA PRO A 136 -20.85 12.04 -23.38
C PRO A 136 -19.71 11.37 -22.62
N TYR A 137 -19.68 10.02 -22.64
CA TYR A 137 -18.60 9.24 -22.06
C TYR A 137 -17.35 9.35 -22.95
N SER A 138 -16.69 10.48 -22.85
CA SER A 138 -15.42 10.76 -23.52
C SER A 138 -14.63 11.80 -22.73
N ARG A 139 -13.31 11.85 -22.98
CA ARG A 139 -12.44 12.86 -22.38
C ARG A 139 -12.89 14.28 -22.76
N GLU A 140 -13.26 14.49 -24.04
CA GLU A 140 -13.71 15.78 -24.56
C GLU A 140 -15.03 16.20 -23.93
N GLY A 141 -15.96 15.24 -23.70
CA GLY A 141 -17.23 15.49 -23.02
C GLY A 141 -17.02 16.00 -21.59
N VAL A 142 -16.17 15.36 -20.83
CA VAL A 142 -15.83 15.77 -19.47
C VAL A 142 -15.09 17.11 -19.47
N GLN A 143 -14.10 17.31 -20.38
CA GLN A 143 -13.34 18.55 -20.49
C GLN A 143 -14.26 19.74 -20.75
N LYS A 144 -15.20 19.61 -21.70
CA LYS A 144 -16.15 20.69 -22.06
C LYS A 144 -16.99 21.14 -20.85
N VAL A 145 -17.34 20.24 -19.95
CA VAL A 145 -18.06 20.61 -18.72
C VAL A 145 -17.12 21.36 -17.77
N PHE A 146 -15.89 20.88 -17.61
CA PHE A 146 -14.91 21.49 -16.71
C PHE A 146 -14.39 22.84 -17.19
N ASP A 147 -14.42 23.13 -18.51
CA ASP A 147 -14.10 24.44 -19.06
C ASP A 147 -15.02 25.55 -18.52
N GLY A 148 -16.24 25.18 -18.06
CA GLY A 148 -17.20 26.11 -17.45
C GLY A 148 -17.18 26.13 -15.91
N MET A 149 -16.27 25.40 -15.27
CA MET A 149 -16.23 25.26 -13.80
C MET A 149 -14.87 25.67 -13.23
N THR A 150 -14.85 26.08 -11.96
CA THR A 150 -13.58 26.21 -11.22
C THR A 150 -13.11 24.81 -10.74
N ALA A 151 -11.79 24.67 -10.57
CA ALA A 151 -11.22 23.42 -10.05
C ALA A 151 -11.78 23.04 -8.66
N GLN A 152 -12.08 24.03 -7.82
CA GLN A 152 -12.71 23.80 -6.52
C GLN A 152 -14.15 23.30 -6.69
N ALA A 153 -14.95 23.88 -7.59
CA ALA A 153 -16.32 23.46 -7.83
C ALA A 153 -16.38 22.01 -8.37
N VAL A 154 -15.44 21.63 -9.25
CA VAL A 154 -15.33 20.24 -9.74
C VAL A 154 -14.99 19.29 -8.58
N GLU A 155 -14.01 19.64 -7.75
CA GLU A 155 -13.64 18.80 -6.59
C GLU A 155 -14.83 18.62 -5.65
N ASP A 156 -15.53 19.70 -5.31
CA ASP A 156 -16.67 19.67 -4.38
C ASP A 156 -17.82 18.83 -4.94
N LEU A 157 -18.18 19.02 -6.20
CA LEU A 157 -19.25 18.28 -6.87
C LEU A 157 -18.97 16.76 -6.87
N LEU A 158 -17.78 16.36 -7.35
CA LEU A 158 -17.44 14.96 -7.48
C LEU A 158 -17.22 14.30 -6.12
N ALA A 159 -16.59 15.01 -5.17
CA ALA A 159 -16.37 14.50 -3.82
C ALA A 159 -17.68 14.31 -3.03
N ALA A 160 -18.64 15.25 -3.15
CA ALA A 160 -19.96 15.12 -2.54
C ALA A 160 -20.71 13.88 -3.05
N ASN A 161 -20.46 13.51 -4.32
CA ASN A 161 -21.00 12.29 -4.95
C ASN A 161 -20.10 11.05 -4.74
N LYS A 162 -19.16 11.12 -3.79
CA LYS A 162 -18.27 10.01 -3.40
C LYS A 162 -17.41 9.48 -4.55
N LEU A 163 -17.06 10.34 -5.52
CA LEU A 163 -16.14 10.03 -6.60
C LEU A 163 -14.71 10.43 -6.22
N PRO A 164 -13.69 9.66 -6.63
CA PRO A 164 -12.32 9.99 -6.30
C PRO A 164 -11.80 11.09 -7.24
N VAL A 165 -11.57 12.25 -6.66
CA VAL A 165 -11.15 13.47 -7.32
C VAL A 165 -10.27 14.30 -6.38
N ALA A 166 -9.33 15.04 -6.92
CA ALA A 166 -8.63 16.09 -6.20
C ALA A 166 -8.34 17.30 -7.11
N ARG A 167 -8.53 18.49 -6.59
CA ARG A 167 -7.95 19.71 -7.13
C ARG A 167 -6.44 19.69 -6.90
N MET A 168 -5.65 20.04 -7.90
CA MET A 168 -4.22 20.25 -7.74
C MET A 168 -3.99 21.41 -6.77
N ARG A 169 -3.20 21.16 -5.73
CA ARG A 169 -2.76 22.14 -4.74
C ARG A 169 -1.25 22.25 -4.78
N SER A 170 -0.74 23.44 -4.45
CA SER A 170 0.64 23.60 -4.03
C SER A 170 0.85 23.00 -2.64
N GLU A 171 2.11 22.75 -2.25
CA GLU A 171 2.44 22.33 -0.88
C GLU A 171 2.01 23.39 0.15
N ALA A 172 2.09 24.67 -0.18
CA ALA A 172 1.64 25.76 0.70
C ALA A 172 0.13 25.72 0.93
N GLU A 173 -0.67 25.55 -0.14
CA GLU A 173 -2.13 25.39 -0.01
C GLU A 173 -2.51 24.14 0.77
N TRP A 174 -1.79 23.04 0.57
CA TRP A 174 -2.03 21.82 1.34
C TRP A 174 -1.68 22.01 2.81
N ASN A 175 -0.55 22.65 3.12
CA ASN A 175 -0.15 22.92 4.50
C ASN A 175 -1.15 23.82 5.23
N ALA A 176 -1.81 24.73 4.54
CA ALA A 176 -2.88 25.57 5.08
C ALA A 176 -4.24 24.85 5.18
N HIS A 177 -4.37 23.65 4.58
CA HIS A 177 -5.64 22.95 4.57
C HIS A 177 -5.92 22.26 5.93
N PRO A 178 -7.16 22.38 6.50
CA PRO A 178 -7.46 21.82 7.82
C PRO A 178 -7.19 20.32 7.96
N HIS A 179 -7.29 19.58 6.86
CA HIS A 179 -7.00 18.14 6.86
C HIS A 179 -5.51 17.85 7.02
N SER A 180 -4.63 18.70 6.49
CA SER A 180 -3.18 18.57 6.67
C SER A 180 -2.78 18.64 8.15
N ALA A 181 -3.35 19.59 8.90
CA ALA A 181 -3.10 19.69 10.34
C ALA A 181 -3.54 18.42 11.10
N ALA A 182 -4.67 17.84 10.72
CA ALA A 182 -5.14 16.57 11.31
C ALA A 182 -4.20 15.38 11.02
N LEU A 183 -3.52 15.40 9.86
CA LEU A 183 -2.52 14.38 9.51
C LEU A 183 -1.21 14.59 10.27
N ASP A 184 -0.76 15.83 10.42
CA ASP A 184 0.51 16.17 11.07
C ASP A 184 0.51 15.80 12.57
N ALA A 185 -0.66 15.77 13.18
CA ALA A 185 -0.85 15.31 14.56
C ALA A 185 -0.68 13.78 14.75
N GLN A 186 -0.51 13.00 13.65
CA GLN A 186 -0.45 11.55 13.71
C GLN A 186 0.90 11.02 13.19
N PRO A 187 1.44 9.92 13.78
CA PRO A 187 2.60 9.24 13.20
C PRO A 187 2.25 8.56 11.87
N VAL A 188 3.27 8.21 11.08
CA VAL A 188 3.07 7.52 9.79
C VAL A 188 2.54 6.10 9.95
N LEU A 189 2.87 5.44 11.05
CA LEU A 189 2.32 4.17 11.52
C LEU A 189 1.78 4.37 12.94
N ILE A 190 0.50 4.06 13.14
CA ILE A 190 -0.12 3.95 14.46
C ILE A 190 -0.23 2.47 14.79
N LEU A 191 0.29 2.06 15.94
CA LEU A 191 0.14 0.70 16.47
C LEU A 191 -0.35 0.80 17.91
N GLU A 192 -1.62 0.46 18.15
CA GLU A 192 -2.30 0.66 19.43
C GLU A 192 -3.05 -0.60 19.88
N LYS A 193 -3.10 -0.82 21.20
CA LYS A 193 -3.90 -1.89 21.81
C LYS A 193 -5.36 -1.48 21.85
N ILE A 194 -6.25 -2.35 21.35
CA ILE A 194 -7.70 -2.07 21.21
C ILE A 194 -8.60 -3.02 22.02
N GLY A 195 -8.03 -3.97 22.72
CA GLY A 195 -8.79 -4.92 23.55
C GLY A 195 -7.87 -5.77 24.36
N ASP A 196 -8.38 -6.33 25.47
CA ASP A 196 -7.63 -7.24 26.31
C ASP A 196 -7.75 -8.67 25.81
N ALA A 197 -6.65 -9.39 25.92
CA ALA A 197 -6.52 -10.82 25.64
C ALA A 197 -5.23 -11.32 26.29
N ASP A 198 -5.20 -12.58 26.69
CA ASP A 198 -3.96 -13.19 27.17
C ASP A 198 -2.91 -13.26 26.06
N PRO A 199 -1.61 -13.19 26.39
CA PRO A 199 -0.54 -13.50 25.46
C PRO A 199 -0.75 -14.87 24.81
N ARG A 200 -0.74 -14.90 23.49
CA ARG A 200 -0.86 -16.16 22.73
C ARG A 200 0.50 -16.51 22.13
N PRO A 201 1.10 -17.62 22.56
CA PRO A 201 2.40 -18.04 22.04
C PRO A 201 2.44 -18.03 20.50
N LEU A 202 3.58 -17.64 19.95
CA LEU A 202 3.86 -17.85 18.54
C LEU A 202 4.05 -19.34 18.27
N PRO A 203 3.63 -19.85 17.10
CA PRO A 203 4.02 -21.22 16.69
C PRO A 203 5.55 -21.35 16.73
N ALA A 204 6.08 -22.55 16.99
CA ALA A 204 7.53 -22.79 16.90
C ALA A 204 8.08 -22.32 15.53
N ALA A 205 9.36 -21.92 15.48
CA ALA A 205 9.96 -21.47 14.23
C ALA A 205 9.90 -22.58 13.18
N GLY A 206 9.30 -22.26 12.03
CA GLY A 206 9.35 -23.08 10.84
C GLY A 206 10.49 -22.64 9.92
N ALA A 207 10.48 -23.11 8.67
CA ALA A 207 11.46 -22.73 7.66
C ALA A 207 11.35 -21.26 7.25
N ARG A 208 10.27 -20.57 7.62
CA ARG A 208 9.98 -19.20 7.24
C ARG A 208 9.43 -18.39 8.44
N PRO A 209 9.69 -17.07 8.52
CA PRO A 209 9.35 -16.25 9.69
C PRO A 209 7.90 -16.28 10.13
N LEU A 210 6.95 -16.28 9.18
CA LEU A 210 5.50 -16.18 9.44
C LEU A 210 4.75 -17.49 9.15
N GLU A 211 5.46 -18.58 8.95
CA GLU A 211 4.84 -19.89 8.69
C GLU A 211 3.88 -20.28 9.83
N GLY A 212 2.67 -20.72 9.44
CA GLY A 212 1.60 -21.06 10.38
C GLY A 212 0.74 -19.88 10.86
N LEU A 213 1.06 -18.64 10.47
CA LEU A 213 0.18 -17.49 10.72
C LEU A 213 -0.86 -17.35 9.59
N ARG A 214 -2.11 -17.08 9.98
CA ARG A 214 -3.27 -16.92 9.08
C ARG A 214 -3.62 -15.45 8.92
N ILE A 215 -3.58 -14.97 7.68
CA ILE A 215 -3.82 -13.56 7.32
C ILE A 215 -5.06 -13.47 6.44
N LEU A 216 -6.07 -12.76 6.87
CA LEU A 216 -7.29 -12.48 6.10
C LEU A 216 -7.14 -11.11 5.42
N ASP A 217 -7.03 -11.08 4.09
CA ASP A 217 -6.73 -9.90 3.31
C ASP A 217 -7.96 -9.43 2.52
N LEU A 218 -8.55 -8.29 2.90
CA LEU A 218 -9.70 -7.66 2.24
C LEU A 218 -9.30 -6.40 1.46
N THR A 219 -8.17 -6.43 0.80
CA THR A 219 -7.62 -5.24 0.13
C THR A 219 -7.63 -5.35 -1.38
N LYS A 220 -7.42 -4.22 -2.05
CA LYS A 220 -7.40 -4.07 -3.51
C LYS A 220 -6.38 -3.01 -3.92
N VAL A 221 -6.06 -2.98 -5.19
CA VAL A 221 -5.14 -2.05 -5.86
C VAL A 221 -3.70 -2.38 -5.54
N ILE A 222 -2.96 -1.55 -4.78
CA ILE A 222 -1.52 -1.73 -4.54
C ILE A 222 -1.22 -1.84 -3.03
N ALA A 223 -1.49 -0.81 -2.23
CA ALA A 223 -0.98 -0.73 -0.86
C ALA A 223 -1.34 -1.94 0.02
N GLY A 224 -2.62 -2.24 0.17
CA GLY A 224 -3.04 -3.42 0.93
C GLY A 224 -2.58 -4.74 0.31
N PRO A 225 -2.71 -4.96 -1.00
CA PRO A 225 -2.15 -6.14 -1.66
C PRO A 225 -0.64 -6.30 -1.48
N VAL A 226 0.16 -5.23 -1.46
CA VAL A 226 1.60 -5.28 -1.13
C VAL A 226 1.81 -5.78 0.29
N CYS A 227 1.00 -5.32 1.28
CA CYS A 227 1.04 -5.86 2.63
C CYS A 227 0.85 -7.38 2.63
N GLY A 228 -0.25 -7.87 2.05
CA GLY A 228 -0.54 -9.30 1.99
C GLY A 228 0.52 -10.10 1.23
N ARG A 229 1.05 -9.58 0.12
CA ARG A 229 2.15 -10.19 -0.66
C ARG A 229 3.42 -10.31 0.18
N THR A 230 3.76 -9.28 0.95
CA THR A 230 4.94 -9.26 1.82
C THR A 230 4.80 -10.25 2.98
N LEU A 231 3.62 -10.35 3.59
CA LEU A 231 3.36 -11.37 4.63
C LEU A 231 3.46 -12.80 4.05
N ALA A 232 2.96 -13.02 2.83
CA ALA A 232 3.10 -14.29 2.12
C ALA A 232 4.55 -14.59 1.73
N GLU A 233 5.34 -13.56 1.35
CA GLU A 233 6.78 -13.65 1.09
C GLU A 233 7.54 -14.26 2.28
N HIS A 234 7.12 -13.93 3.49
CA HIS A 234 7.71 -14.45 4.73
C HIS A 234 7.00 -15.69 5.28
N GLY A 235 6.04 -16.28 4.56
CA GLY A 235 5.49 -17.60 4.86
C GLY A 235 4.10 -17.65 5.45
N ALA A 236 3.42 -16.56 5.67
CA ALA A 236 2.05 -16.57 6.14
C ALA A 236 1.08 -17.24 5.15
N ASP A 237 0.03 -17.91 5.65
CA ASP A 237 -1.12 -18.33 4.85
C ASP A 237 -2.04 -17.13 4.64
N VAL A 238 -1.95 -16.50 3.48
CA VAL A 238 -2.72 -15.29 3.14
C VAL A 238 -3.92 -15.67 2.27
N LEU A 239 -5.13 -15.49 2.81
CA LEU A 239 -6.38 -15.66 2.10
C LEU A 239 -6.98 -14.30 1.74
N GLN A 240 -6.86 -13.94 0.45
CA GLN A 240 -7.51 -12.74 -0.07
C GLN A 240 -9.00 -12.98 -0.29
N ILE A 241 -9.84 -12.13 0.32
CA ILE A 241 -11.28 -12.14 0.11
C ILE A 241 -11.68 -10.97 -0.80
N THR A 242 -12.35 -11.30 -1.89
CA THR A 242 -12.95 -10.35 -2.82
C THR A 242 -14.35 -10.81 -3.22
N ALA A 243 -14.96 -10.22 -4.24
CA ALA A 243 -16.27 -10.66 -4.72
C ALA A 243 -16.37 -10.55 -6.24
N ALA A 244 -17.13 -11.44 -6.86
CA ALA A 244 -17.28 -11.52 -8.31
C ALA A 244 -17.85 -10.23 -8.96
N HIS A 245 -18.64 -9.46 -8.21
CA HIS A 245 -19.19 -8.17 -8.69
C HIS A 245 -18.20 -6.99 -8.57
N LEU A 246 -17.05 -7.19 -7.94
CA LEU A 246 -16.05 -6.15 -7.80
C LEU A 246 -15.07 -6.20 -8.97
N ALA A 247 -14.87 -5.06 -9.62
CA ALA A 247 -13.87 -4.96 -10.69
C ALA A 247 -12.45 -5.10 -10.15
N HIS A 248 -11.57 -5.69 -10.96
CA HIS A 248 -10.16 -5.88 -10.69
C HIS A 248 -9.31 -5.25 -11.78
N VAL A 249 -8.20 -4.64 -11.40
CA VAL A 249 -7.14 -4.20 -12.31
C VAL A 249 -6.14 -5.36 -12.43
N MET A 250 -6.27 -6.14 -13.48
CA MET A 250 -5.57 -7.43 -13.62
C MET A 250 -4.05 -7.34 -13.52
N PRO A 251 -3.34 -6.34 -14.11
CA PRO A 251 -1.91 -6.19 -13.91
C PRO A 251 -1.50 -6.10 -12.44
N LEU A 252 -2.27 -5.37 -11.62
CA LEU A 252 -2.01 -5.24 -10.18
C LEU A 252 -2.30 -6.55 -9.43
N VAL A 253 -3.32 -7.31 -9.87
CA VAL A 253 -3.60 -8.65 -9.33
C VAL A 253 -2.44 -9.60 -9.63
N ILE A 254 -1.92 -9.58 -10.86
CA ILE A 254 -0.80 -10.43 -11.27
C ILE A 254 0.45 -10.15 -10.44
N ASP A 255 0.77 -8.89 -10.17
CA ASP A 255 1.91 -8.55 -9.31
C ASP A 255 1.66 -8.87 -7.84
N ALA A 256 0.54 -8.41 -7.29
CA ALA A 256 0.35 -8.35 -5.84
C ALA A 256 -0.29 -9.60 -5.23
N ASN A 257 -0.73 -10.59 -6.03
CA ASN A 257 -1.28 -11.85 -5.51
C ASN A 257 -0.25 -12.99 -5.41
N ARG A 258 1.03 -12.73 -5.66
CA ARG A 258 2.08 -13.72 -5.44
C ARG A 258 2.05 -14.23 -4.00
N GLY A 259 2.06 -15.56 -3.82
CA GLY A 259 2.03 -16.22 -2.53
C GLY A 259 0.66 -16.29 -1.85
N LYS A 260 -0.39 -15.70 -2.42
CA LYS A 260 -1.73 -15.67 -1.83
C LYS A 260 -2.66 -16.73 -2.39
N ARG A 261 -3.69 -17.05 -1.63
CA ARG A 261 -4.94 -17.66 -2.11
C ARG A 261 -6.00 -16.59 -2.27
N SER A 262 -6.95 -16.77 -3.17
CA SER A 262 -8.04 -15.80 -3.40
C SER A 262 -9.38 -16.51 -3.43
N ALA A 263 -10.36 -15.98 -2.68
CA ALA A 263 -11.72 -16.51 -2.60
C ALA A 263 -12.77 -15.40 -2.76
N TYR A 264 -13.95 -15.77 -3.27
CA TYR A 264 -15.10 -14.88 -3.37
C TYR A 264 -16.00 -14.99 -2.17
N LEU A 265 -16.31 -13.85 -1.53
CA LEU A 265 -17.41 -13.68 -0.58
C LEU A 265 -18.16 -12.38 -0.90
N ASP A 266 -19.48 -12.49 -1.08
CA ASP A 266 -20.33 -11.31 -1.30
C ASP A 266 -20.82 -10.74 0.04
N LEU A 267 -20.14 -9.71 0.54
CA LEU A 267 -20.48 -9.05 1.82
C LEU A 267 -21.76 -8.20 1.78
N ARG A 268 -22.49 -8.17 0.65
CA ARG A 268 -23.86 -7.64 0.58
C ARG A 268 -24.87 -8.66 1.08
N LYS A 269 -24.50 -9.93 1.16
CA LYS A 269 -25.30 -11.06 1.64
C LYS A 269 -24.90 -11.44 3.06
N ALA A 270 -25.88 -11.68 3.92
CA ALA A 270 -25.64 -12.09 5.30
C ALA A 270 -24.73 -13.34 5.39
N ALA A 271 -24.98 -14.36 4.56
CA ALA A 271 -24.16 -15.56 4.53
C ALA A 271 -22.68 -15.29 4.23
N GLY A 272 -22.38 -14.30 3.36
CA GLY A 272 -21.00 -13.88 3.07
C GLY A 272 -20.34 -13.20 4.27
N VAL A 273 -21.07 -12.38 5.00
CA VAL A 273 -20.60 -11.72 6.24
C VAL A 273 -20.34 -12.76 7.32
N GLU A 274 -21.26 -13.71 7.55
CA GLU A 274 -21.09 -14.76 8.56
C GLU A 274 -19.92 -15.69 8.22
N ARG A 275 -19.74 -16.05 6.94
CA ARG A 275 -18.56 -16.81 6.53
C ARG A 275 -17.26 -16.06 6.79
N LEU A 276 -17.24 -14.75 6.52
CA LEU A 276 -16.07 -13.91 6.80
C LEU A 276 -15.77 -13.83 8.30
N LYS A 277 -16.80 -13.71 9.15
CA LYS A 277 -16.62 -13.76 10.61
C LYS A 277 -16.04 -15.10 11.07
N ALA A 278 -16.53 -16.21 10.52
CA ALA A 278 -15.99 -17.53 10.83
C ALA A 278 -14.50 -17.65 10.46
N LEU A 279 -14.10 -17.11 9.31
CA LEU A 279 -12.68 -17.03 8.94
C LEU A 279 -11.87 -16.13 9.87
N ALA A 280 -12.44 -14.98 10.26
CA ALA A 280 -11.78 -14.03 11.16
C ALA A 280 -11.57 -14.59 12.58
N ALA A 281 -12.47 -15.46 13.04
CA ALA A 281 -12.34 -16.14 14.34
C ALA A 281 -11.08 -17.02 14.45
N ASP A 282 -10.55 -17.47 13.31
CA ASP A 282 -9.33 -18.30 13.22
C ASP A 282 -8.11 -17.54 12.65
N ALA A 283 -8.27 -16.25 12.35
CA ALA A 283 -7.20 -15.44 11.81
C ALA A 283 -6.26 -14.90 12.91
N ASP A 284 -4.99 -14.72 12.57
CA ASP A 284 -4.03 -13.97 13.38
C ASP A 284 -4.04 -12.50 13.05
N VAL A 285 -4.22 -12.18 11.75
CA VAL A 285 -4.24 -10.81 11.25
C VAL A 285 -5.41 -10.62 10.28
N PHE A 286 -6.12 -9.51 10.42
CA PHE A 286 -7.16 -9.05 9.51
C PHE A 286 -6.72 -7.74 8.85
N VAL A 287 -6.58 -7.74 7.53
CA VAL A 287 -6.10 -6.59 6.75
C VAL A 287 -7.22 -6.04 5.88
N GLN A 288 -7.47 -4.73 5.94
CA GLN A 288 -8.50 -4.11 5.14
C GLN A 288 -8.10 -2.71 4.60
N GLY A 289 -8.69 -2.32 3.46
CA GLY A 289 -8.52 -1.01 2.83
C GLY A 289 -9.85 -0.36 2.44
N TYR A 290 -10.95 -0.73 3.10
CA TYR A 290 -12.24 -0.06 2.91
C TYR A 290 -12.25 1.30 3.61
N ARG A 291 -13.13 2.19 3.15
CA ARG A 291 -13.32 3.49 3.81
C ARG A 291 -13.66 3.32 5.30
N PRO A 292 -13.19 4.22 6.16
CA PRO A 292 -13.52 4.19 7.59
C PRO A 292 -15.02 3.97 7.84
N GLY A 293 -15.35 3.09 8.78
CA GLY A 293 -16.74 2.74 9.13
C GLY A 293 -17.44 1.73 8.21
N THR A 294 -16.97 1.49 6.98
CA THR A 294 -17.68 0.59 6.02
C THR A 294 -17.79 -0.85 6.53
N LEU A 295 -16.74 -1.42 7.07
CA LEU A 295 -16.75 -2.76 7.65
C LEU A 295 -17.32 -2.78 9.05
N ALA A 296 -17.13 -1.72 9.84
CA ALA A 296 -17.73 -1.59 11.17
C ALA A 296 -19.27 -1.64 11.12
N ALA A 297 -19.87 -1.02 10.10
CA ALA A 297 -21.33 -1.09 9.86
C ALA A 297 -21.84 -2.52 9.57
N ARG A 298 -20.95 -3.49 9.35
CA ARG A 298 -21.25 -4.92 9.14
C ARG A 298 -20.79 -5.80 10.30
N GLY A 299 -20.41 -5.21 11.44
CA GLY A 299 -19.86 -5.96 12.57
C GLY A 299 -18.46 -6.52 12.33
N LEU A 300 -17.67 -5.87 11.44
CA LEU A 300 -16.31 -6.26 11.07
C LEU A 300 -15.32 -5.10 11.35
N GLY A 301 -15.66 -4.19 12.24
CA GLY A 301 -14.76 -3.16 12.74
C GLY A 301 -13.73 -3.70 13.73
N PRO A 302 -12.71 -2.89 14.09
CA PRO A 302 -11.63 -3.32 14.97
C PRO A 302 -12.13 -3.90 16.30
N GLU A 303 -13.03 -3.20 16.99
CA GLU A 303 -13.59 -3.60 18.29
C GLU A 303 -14.44 -4.87 18.18
N HIS A 304 -15.21 -4.99 17.09
CA HIS A 304 -16.02 -6.20 16.84
C HIS A 304 -15.15 -7.44 16.61
N LEU A 305 -14.04 -7.28 15.84
CA LEU A 305 -13.14 -8.39 15.59
C LEU A 305 -12.25 -8.70 16.80
N ALA A 306 -11.89 -7.70 17.61
CA ALA A 306 -11.21 -7.92 18.88
C ALA A 306 -12.09 -8.72 19.86
N ALA A 307 -13.42 -8.47 19.89
CA ALA A 307 -14.37 -9.24 20.69
C ALA A 307 -14.60 -10.66 20.13
N LEU A 308 -14.66 -10.81 18.79
CA LEU A 308 -14.84 -12.11 18.12
C LEU A 308 -13.61 -13.00 18.25
N ARG A 309 -12.44 -12.40 18.12
CA ARG A 309 -11.13 -13.08 18.15
C ARG A 309 -10.18 -12.30 19.08
N PRO A 310 -10.25 -12.47 20.40
CA PRO A 310 -9.30 -11.85 21.33
C PRO A 310 -7.85 -12.20 20.94
N GLY A 311 -7.02 -11.16 20.84
CA GLY A 311 -5.65 -11.28 20.37
C GLY A 311 -5.46 -11.13 18.85
N ILE A 312 -6.47 -10.75 18.10
CA ILE A 312 -6.33 -10.45 16.67
C ILE A 312 -5.53 -9.15 16.45
N VAL A 313 -4.78 -9.11 15.35
CA VAL A 313 -4.18 -7.87 14.85
C VAL A 313 -5.03 -7.35 13.68
N TYR A 314 -5.59 -6.15 13.84
CA TYR A 314 -6.38 -5.48 12.81
C TYR A 314 -5.51 -4.45 12.09
N VAL A 315 -5.35 -4.56 10.77
CA VAL A 315 -4.56 -3.63 9.95
C VAL A 315 -5.49 -2.84 9.04
N SER A 316 -5.45 -1.53 9.13
CA SER A 316 -6.35 -0.63 8.42
C SER A 316 -5.59 0.39 7.56
N LEU A 317 -5.96 0.44 6.28
CA LEU A 317 -5.52 1.46 5.34
C LEU A 317 -6.66 2.44 5.02
N SER A 318 -6.33 3.71 4.90
CA SER A 318 -7.21 4.74 4.34
C SER A 318 -6.44 5.69 3.42
N ALA A 319 -7.13 6.39 2.52
CA ALA A 319 -6.47 7.36 1.66
C ALA A 319 -6.05 8.61 2.45
N PHE A 320 -6.96 9.13 3.29
CA PHE A 320 -6.79 10.41 3.97
C PHE A 320 -6.75 10.31 5.50
N GLY A 321 -6.57 9.12 6.08
CA GLY A 321 -6.56 8.94 7.54
C GLY A 321 -7.95 8.69 8.11
N HIS A 322 -8.01 8.61 9.44
CA HIS A 322 -9.24 8.29 10.19
C HIS A 322 -9.82 9.52 10.91
N GLN A 323 -9.13 10.65 10.86
CA GLN A 323 -9.50 11.91 11.51
C GLN A 323 -9.42 13.06 10.52
N GLY A 324 -10.07 14.17 10.87
CA GLY A 324 -10.09 15.37 10.04
C GLY A 324 -11.20 15.35 8.97
N PRO A 325 -11.39 16.49 8.28
CA PRO A 325 -12.55 16.71 7.41
C PRO A 325 -12.61 15.76 6.20
N TRP A 326 -11.49 15.17 5.77
CA TRP A 326 -11.44 14.27 4.63
C TRP A 326 -11.35 12.78 4.99
N ALA A 327 -11.50 12.41 6.24
CA ALA A 327 -11.41 11.00 6.68
C ALA A 327 -12.32 10.05 5.90
N GLN A 328 -13.48 10.52 5.41
CA GLN A 328 -14.44 9.73 4.63
C GLN A 328 -14.27 9.86 3.10
N ARG A 329 -13.32 10.68 2.61
CA ARG A 329 -13.11 10.84 1.17
C ARG A 329 -12.50 9.58 0.55
N ARG A 330 -12.92 9.30 -0.68
CA ARG A 330 -12.24 8.32 -1.52
C ARG A 330 -10.95 8.90 -2.04
N GLY A 331 -9.91 8.08 -2.13
CA GLY A 331 -8.64 8.46 -2.71
C GLY A 331 -7.88 7.22 -3.19
N PHE A 332 -6.88 7.49 -3.98
CA PHE A 332 -5.85 6.59 -4.48
C PHE A 332 -4.53 7.32 -4.37
N ASP A 333 -3.43 6.65 -4.52
CA ASP A 333 -2.09 7.24 -4.47
C ASP A 333 -2.02 8.54 -5.30
N SER A 334 -2.35 8.48 -6.59
CA SER A 334 -2.30 9.62 -7.49
C SER A 334 -3.22 10.79 -7.08
N ILE A 335 -4.39 10.49 -6.53
CA ILE A 335 -5.32 11.50 -5.98
C ILE A 335 -4.70 12.19 -4.76
N VAL A 336 -4.01 11.45 -3.91
CA VAL A 336 -3.31 12.01 -2.75
C VAL A 336 -2.12 12.86 -3.21
N GLN A 337 -1.32 12.41 -4.19
CA GLN A 337 -0.23 13.20 -4.77
C GLN A 337 -0.73 14.55 -5.34
N THR A 338 -1.90 14.54 -6.00
CA THR A 338 -2.53 15.74 -6.55
C THR A 338 -2.99 16.69 -5.44
N ALA A 339 -3.65 16.15 -4.41
CA ALA A 339 -4.20 16.93 -3.29
C ALA A 339 -3.11 17.54 -2.39
N SER A 340 -2.00 16.81 -2.17
CA SER A 340 -0.96 17.13 -1.18
C SER A 340 0.17 18.03 -1.69
N GLY A 341 0.11 18.46 -2.96
CA GLY A 341 1.13 19.30 -3.55
C GLY A 341 2.30 18.55 -4.19
N ILE A 342 2.39 17.24 -4.03
CA ILE A 342 3.45 16.41 -4.63
C ILE A 342 3.43 16.54 -6.15
N GLY A 343 2.26 16.36 -6.77
CA GLY A 343 2.10 16.48 -8.21
C GLY A 343 2.38 17.88 -8.74
N HIS A 344 1.94 18.93 -8.03
CA HIS A 344 2.24 20.33 -8.36
C HIS A 344 3.74 20.61 -8.32
N ALA A 345 4.42 20.24 -7.23
CA ALA A 345 5.87 20.46 -7.10
C ALA A 345 6.65 19.75 -8.20
N GLY A 346 6.26 18.53 -8.56
CA GLY A 346 6.84 17.80 -9.71
C GLY A 346 6.60 18.50 -11.04
N GLY A 347 5.40 19.09 -11.26
CA GLY A 347 5.05 19.87 -12.43
C GLY A 347 5.90 21.14 -12.56
N VAL A 348 6.02 21.90 -11.48
CA VAL A 348 6.85 23.13 -11.41
C VAL A 348 8.31 22.80 -11.74
N ALA A 349 8.87 21.78 -11.10
CA ALA A 349 10.25 21.37 -11.35
C ALA A 349 10.48 20.91 -12.81
N ALA A 350 9.45 20.31 -13.44
CA ALA A 350 9.51 19.89 -14.83
C ALA A 350 9.18 21.00 -15.84
N GLY A 351 8.93 22.24 -15.40
CA GLY A 351 8.51 23.36 -16.26
C GLY A 351 7.18 23.12 -16.98
N ARG A 352 6.26 22.35 -16.38
CA ARG A 352 4.95 22.01 -16.99
C ARG A 352 3.84 22.87 -16.42
N ASP A 353 2.89 23.28 -17.29
CA ASP A 353 1.57 23.71 -16.85
C ASP A 353 0.78 22.46 -16.43
N GLY A 354 0.48 22.33 -15.14
CA GLY A 354 -0.16 21.17 -14.56
C GLY A 354 0.77 20.35 -13.67
N MET A 355 0.42 19.09 -13.45
CA MET A 355 1.12 18.23 -12.50
C MET A 355 2.04 17.21 -13.17
N LYS A 356 3.06 16.79 -12.42
CA LYS A 356 3.86 15.61 -12.68
C LYS A 356 3.91 14.76 -11.41
N HIS A 357 3.36 13.57 -11.49
CA HIS A 357 3.37 12.63 -10.38
C HIS A 357 4.76 12.00 -10.18
N LEU A 358 4.91 11.31 -9.05
CA LEU A 358 6.07 10.48 -8.73
C LEU A 358 6.29 9.40 -9.82
N PRO A 359 7.51 8.88 -9.97
CA PRO A 359 7.83 7.87 -10.97
C PRO A 359 7.20 6.49 -10.68
N CYS A 360 6.53 6.34 -9.55
CA CYS A 360 5.82 5.14 -9.12
C CYS A 360 4.70 5.50 -8.13
N GLN A 361 3.88 4.52 -7.76
CA GLN A 361 2.86 4.67 -6.72
C GLN A 361 3.53 4.54 -5.33
N ALA A 362 4.45 5.49 -5.02
CA ALA A 362 5.32 5.42 -3.84
C ALA A 362 4.54 5.42 -2.52
N LEU A 363 3.41 6.15 -2.47
CA LEU A 363 2.58 6.22 -1.27
C LEU A 363 1.89 4.88 -0.99
N ASP A 364 1.41 4.21 -2.04
CA ASP A 364 0.81 2.88 -1.95
C ASP A 364 1.84 1.85 -1.49
N HIS A 365 3.00 1.76 -2.17
CA HIS A 365 4.03 0.79 -1.84
C HIS A 365 4.56 0.98 -0.41
N ALA A 366 4.94 2.21 -0.03
CA ALA A 366 5.40 2.49 1.32
C ALA A 366 4.33 2.16 2.38
N SER A 367 3.07 2.54 2.13
CA SER A 367 1.96 2.18 3.02
C SER A 367 1.79 0.68 3.15
N GLY A 368 1.94 -0.08 2.07
CA GLY A 368 1.86 -1.54 2.09
C GLY A 368 2.91 -2.19 2.97
N PHE A 369 4.16 -1.74 2.90
CA PHE A 369 5.24 -2.22 3.79
C PHE A 369 5.02 -1.78 5.24
N LEU A 370 4.56 -0.56 5.49
CA LEU A 370 4.20 -0.11 6.85
C LEU A 370 3.05 -0.91 7.44
N MET A 371 2.06 -1.28 6.63
CA MET A 371 0.97 -2.18 7.05
C MET A 371 1.52 -3.57 7.42
N ALA A 372 2.43 -4.13 6.64
CA ALA A 372 3.07 -5.41 6.92
C ALA A 372 3.93 -5.34 8.19
N LEU A 373 4.70 -4.25 8.38
CA LEU A 373 5.40 -3.97 9.63
C LEU A 373 4.44 -3.98 10.83
N GLY A 374 3.34 -3.22 10.74
CA GLY A 374 2.32 -3.16 11.78
C GLY A 374 1.68 -4.52 12.09
N ALA A 375 1.43 -5.34 11.05
CA ALA A 375 0.91 -6.70 11.19
C ALA A 375 1.88 -7.61 11.99
N ILE A 376 3.14 -7.62 11.60
CA ILE A 376 4.18 -8.47 12.22
C ILE A 376 4.44 -8.02 13.66
N MET A 377 4.64 -6.72 13.87
CA MET A 377 4.93 -6.17 15.20
C MET A 377 3.73 -6.25 16.14
N GLY A 378 2.51 -6.05 15.62
CA GLY A 378 1.29 -6.28 16.40
C GLY A 378 1.15 -7.73 16.85
N ARG A 379 1.48 -8.70 15.99
CA ARG A 379 1.46 -10.12 16.37
C ARG A 379 2.58 -10.48 17.36
N LEU A 380 3.76 -9.87 17.21
CA LEU A 380 4.85 -10.05 18.17
C LEU A 380 4.46 -9.49 19.55
N LYS A 381 3.95 -8.25 19.60
CA LYS A 381 3.44 -7.63 20.83
C LYS A 381 2.32 -8.45 21.48
N GLN A 382 1.38 -8.95 20.68
CA GLN A 382 0.31 -9.80 21.18
C GLN A 382 0.87 -11.05 21.87
N SER A 383 1.95 -11.64 21.35
CA SER A 383 2.55 -12.83 21.95
C SER A 383 3.29 -12.57 23.26
N GLN A 384 3.71 -11.34 23.51
CA GLN A 384 4.48 -10.91 24.67
C GLN A 384 3.63 -10.21 25.73
N GLU A 385 2.75 -9.30 25.30
CA GLU A 385 1.99 -8.37 26.13
C GLU A 385 0.49 -8.71 26.17
N GLY A 386 0.05 -9.67 25.32
CA GLY A 386 -1.37 -9.93 25.11
C GLY A 386 -2.07 -8.79 24.39
N GLY A 387 -3.40 -8.79 24.46
CA GLY A 387 -4.26 -7.80 23.84
C GLY A 387 -4.52 -8.01 22.35
N SER A 388 -5.55 -7.34 21.84
CA SER A 388 -5.80 -7.17 20.40
C SER A 388 -5.18 -5.85 19.96
N TRP A 389 -4.60 -5.83 18.75
CA TRP A 389 -3.83 -4.68 18.27
C TRP A 389 -4.40 -4.11 17.00
N LEU A 390 -4.33 -2.79 16.84
CA LEU A 390 -4.74 -2.07 15.64
C LEU A 390 -3.54 -1.33 15.05
N ALA A 391 -3.21 -1.65 13.79
CA ALA A 391 -2.27 -0.90 12.99
C ALA A 391 -3.02 -0.03 11.98
N ARG A 392 -2.76 1.29 11.96
CA ARG A 392 -3.33 2.24 11.00
C ARG A 392 -2.25 2.90 10.17
N VAL A 393 -2.49 2.96 8.86
CA VAL A 393 -1.67 3.66 7.88
C VAL A 393 -2.58 4.47 6.96
N SER A 394 -2.10 5.59 6.44
CA SER A 394 -2.82 6.34 5.41
C SER A 394 -1.90 6.87 4.33
N LEU A 395 -2.36 6.85 3.08
CA LEU A 395 -1.59 7.34 1.94
C LEU A 395 -1.18 8.81 2.12
N ALA A 396 -2.09 9.65 2.63
CA ALA A 396 -1.80 11.06 2.84
C ALA A 396 -0.71 11.28 3.91
N ARG A 397 -0.69 10.49 4.98
CA ARG A 397 0.38 10.58 5.99
C ARG A 397 1.71 10.03 5.47
N THR A 398 1.65 8.97 4.65
CA THR A 398 2.82 8.44 3.93
C THR A 398 3.37 9.47 2.93
N GLY A 399 2.50 10.22 2.25
CA GLY A 399 2.91 11.36 1.41
C GLY A 399 3.60 12.48 2.20
N ARG A 400 3.09 12.81 3.39
CA ARG A 400 3.74 13.78 4.30
C ARG A 400 5.11 13.27 4.76
N TRP A 401 5.25 11.98 5.02
CA TRP A 401 6.53 11.38 5.31
C TRP A 401 7.51 11.55 4.15
N LEU A 402 7.09 11.24 2.90
CA LEU A 402 7.93 11.46 1.73
C LEU A 402 8.36 12.92 1.59
N GLN A 403 7.43 13.87 1.76
CA GLN A 403 7.74 15.32 1.70
C GLN A 403 8.76 15.74 2.77
N SER A 404 8.73 15.14 3.96
CA SER A 404 9.66 15.44 5.05
C SER A 404 11.09 14.94 4.81
N LEU A 405 11.29 14.02 3.85
CA LEU A 405 12.61 13.55 3.44
C LEU A 405 13.40 14.56 2.60
N GLY A 406 12.78 15.69 2.26
CA GLY A 406 13.38 16.71 1.43
C GLY A 406 13.26 16.43 -0.08
N LYS A 407 13.82 17.31 -0.86
CA LYS A 407 13.84 17.28 -2.33
C LYS A 407 15.25 17.18 -2.86
N GLN A 408 15.37 16.63 -4.06
CA GLN A 408 16.61 16.52 -4.84
C GLN A 408 16.38 17.06 -6.26
N ASP A 409 17.45 17.35 -6.97
CA ASP A 409 17.39 17.70 -8.40
C ASP A 409 17.78 16.49 -9.23
N ALA A 410 16.82 15.63 -9.50
CA ALA A 410 17.04 14.38 -10.23
C ALA A 410 15.98 14.08 -11.29
N LEU A 411 15.31 15.14 -11.82
CA LEU A 411 14.34 14.97 -12.91
C LEU A 411 14.98 14.39 -14.19
N GLY A 412 16.25 14.67 -14.42
CA GLY A 412 17.03 14.17 -15.55
C GLY A 412 17.76 12.85 -15.27
N ALA A 413 17.57 12.23 -14.09
CA ALA A 413 18.17 10.93 -13.82
C ALA A 413 17.65 9.87 -14.78
N GLU A 414 18.51 8.90 -15.10
CA GLU A 414 18.16 7.78 -15.98
C GLU A 414 17.04 6.94 -15.37
N ASP A 415 16.03 6.61 -16.18
CA ASP A 415 14.93 5.75 -15.72
C ASP A 415 15.38 4.29 -15.62
N MET A 416 14.93 3.62 -14.59
CA MET A 416 15.25 2.22 -14.33
C MET A 416 14.46 1.31 -15.27
N THR A 417 15.11 0.89 -16.37
CA THR A 417 14.52 -0.05 -17.34
C THR A 417 14.57 -1.48 -16.81
N ILE A 418 13.78 -2.38 -17.41
CA ILE A 418 13.80 -3.81 -17.02
C ILE A 418 15.17 -4.45 -17.30
N ASP A 419 15.86 -4.03 -18.36
CA ASP A 419 17.19 -4.52 -18.70
C ASP A 419 18.23 -4.08 -17.66
N ALA A 420 18.10 -2.84 -17.17
CA ALA A 420 18.96 -2.30 -16.12
C ALA A 420 18.81 -3.02 -14.77
N ILE A 421 17.72 -3.76 -14.56
CA ILE A 421 17.44 -4.55 -13.34
C ILE A 421 17.32 -6.05 -13.59
N SER A 422 17.87 -6.55 -14.70
CA SER A 422 17.77 -7.97 -15.07
C SER A 422 18.26 -8.92 -13.97
N ASP A 423 19.25 -8.53 -13.20
CA ASP A 423 19.75 -9.24 -12.02
C ASP A 423 18.77 -9.27 -10.83
N LEU A 424 17.76 -8.42 -10.83
CA LEU A 424 16.69 -8.34 -9.80
C LEU A 424 15.39 -9.05 -10.27
N ILE A 425 15.34 -9.52 -11.49
CA ILE A 425 14.18 -10.24 -12.03
C ILE A 425 14.32 -11.74 -11.72
N GLU A 426 13.23 -12.33 -11.29
CA GLU A 426 13.09 -13.75 -11.01
C GLU A 426 12.08 -14.36 -11.98
N ASP A 427 12.36 -15.59 -12.39
CA ASP A 427 11.43 -16.41 -13.17
C ASP A 427 10.54 -17.22 -12.23
N TYR A 428 9.24 -16.88 -12.19
CA TYR A 428 8.25 -17.56 -11.38
C TYR A 428 7.61 -18.75 -12.09
N GLY A 429 7.97 -18.99 -13.35
CA GLY A 429 7.47 -20.10 -14.16
C GLY A 429 6.01 -19.96 -14.59
N PRO A 430 5.36 -21.10 -14.92
CA PRO A 430 3.98 -21.11 -15.39
C PRO A 430 2.98 -20.74 -14.30
N THR A 431 2.04 -19.87 -14.62
CA THR A 431 0.94 -19.43 -13.75
C THR A 431 -0.41 -19.59 -14.47
N ALA A 432 -1.50 -19.32 -13.78
CA ALA A 432 -2.82 -19.23 -14.40
C ALA A 432 -2.97 -18.11 -15.45
N PHE A 433 -1.98 -17.19 -15.52
CA PHE A 433 -1.97 -16.06 -16.46
C PHE A 433 -1.00 -16.26 -17.64
N GLY A 434 -0.13 -17.26 -17.60
CA GLY A 434 0.98 -17.49 -18.50
C GLY A 434 2.31 -17.63 -17.75
N HIS A 435 3.42 -17.69 -18.47
CA HIS A 435 4.77 -17.73 -17.87
C HIS A 435 5.13 -16.36 -17.32
N MET A 436 5.42 -16.29 -16.01
CA MET A 436 5.57 -15.01 -15.30
C MET A 436 7.00 -14.77 -14.84
N THR A 437 7.52 -13.56 -15.12
CA THR A 437 8.74 -13.02 -14.51
C THR A 437 8.44 -11.70 -13.80
N GLY A 438 9.23 -11.34 -12.78
CA GLY A 438 9.06 -10.09 -12.05
C GLY A 438 10.13 -9.87 -10.99
N VAL A 439 10.05 -8.75 -10.28
CA VAL A 439 11.05 -8.39 -9.26
C VAL A 439 11.02 -9.39 -8.11
N LYS A 440 12.18 -9.93 -7.76
CA LYS A 440 12.36 -10.83 -6.61
C LYS A 440 12.25 -10.10 -5.27
N PRO A 441 12.09 -10.81 -4.13
CA PRO A 441 12.08 -10.21 -2.80
C PRO A 441 13.30 -9.34 -2.54
N ALA A 442 13.08 -8.11 -2.04
CA ALA A 442 14.16 -7.12 -1.91
C ALA A 442 14.95 -7.24 -0.60
N ALA A 443 14.27 -7.45 0.53
CA ALA A 443 14.94 -7.64 1.81
C ALA A 443 15.62 -9.01 1.85
N GLN A 444 16.93 -9.02 1.96
CA GLN A 444 17.75 -10.25 2.01
C GLN A 444 17.99 -10.64 3.47
N LEU A 445 17.27 -11.66 3.95
CA LEU A 445 17.44 -12.25 5.26
C LEU A 445 18.40 -13.43 5.18
N THR A 446 19.42 -13.48 6.05
CA THR A 446 20.53 -14.47 5.93
C THR A 446 20.09 -15.90 6.22
N ALA A 447 19.14 -16.15 7.10
CA ALA A 447 18.69 -17.49 7.45
C ALA A 447 17.36 -17.89 6.77
N THR A 448 16.49 -16.91 6.51
CA THR A 448 15.15 -17.16 5.96
C THR A 448 14.86 -16.20 4.79
N PRO A 449 15.56 -16.36 3.65
CA PRO A 449 15.35 -15.49 2.50
C PRO A 449 13.89 -15.48 2.05
N GLY A 450 13.38 -14.29 1.71
CA GLY A 450 12.02 -14.09 1.24
C GLY A 450 11.76 -14.87 -0.05
N ARG A 451 10.57 -15.47 -0.19
CA ARG A 451 10.12 -16.14 -1.41
C ARG A 451 8.62 -16.35 -1.43
N TRP A 452 8.04 -16.43 -2.61
CA TRP A 452 6.66 -16.88 -2.79
C TRP A 452 6.64 -18.34 -3.23
N THR A 453 5.94 -19.18 -2.45
CA THR A 453 5.83 -20.63 -2.72
C THR A 453 4.69 -20.96 -3.68
N THR A 454 3.81 -20.00 -3.94
CA THR A 454 2.74 -20.08 -4.93
C THR A 454 2.80 -18.86 -5.82
N THR A 455 2.45 -19.04 -7.08
CA THR A 455 2.35 -17.96 -8.06
C THR A 455 1.07 -17.14 -7.86
N SER A 456 0.93 -16.04 -8.59
CA SER A 456 -0.31 -15.28 -8.60
C SER A 456 -1.47 -16.07 -9.16
N VAL A 457 -2.65 -15.87 -8.58
CA VAL A 457 -3.87 -16.60 -8.92
C VAL A 457 -5.01 -15.63 -9.31
N PRO A 458 -5.91 -16.05 -10.19
CA PRO A 458 -7.13 -15.30 -10.48
C PRO A 458 -7.98 -15.06 -9.21
N PRO A 459 -8.70 -13.92 -9.16
CA PRO A 459 -9.63 -13.65 -8.07
C PRO A 459 -10.68 -14.77 -7.94
N GLY A 460 -10.90 -15.25 -6.70
CA GLY A 460 -11.92 -16.26 -6.41
C GLY A 460 -11.54 -17.69 -6.81
N MET A 461 -10.29 -17.98 -7.11
CA MET A 461 -9.83 -19.31 -7.55
C MET A 461 -9.94 -20.39 -6.47
N HIS A 462 -9.98 -20.02 -5.21
CA HIS A 462 -9.97 -20.95 -4.09
C HIS A 462 -11.27 -20.89 -3.27
N PRO A 463 -11.60 -21.94 -2.53
CA PRO A 463 -12.65 -21.86 -1.52
C PRO A 463 -12.28 -20.88 -0.40
N ALA A 464 -13.30 -20.28 0.22
CA ALA A 464 -13.13 -19.36 1.36
C ALA A 464 -12.94 -20.16 2.66
N GLU A 465 -11.79 -20.81 2.82
CA GLU A 465 -11.43 -21.65 3.97
C GLU A 465 -9.93 -21.60 4.24
N TRP A 466 -9.52 -21.89 5.47
CA TRP A 466 -8.12 -22.04 5.83
C TRP A 466 -7.57 -23.41 5.40
N ARG A 467 -6.25 -23.48 5.19
CA ARG A 467 -5.53 -24.75 5.02
C ARG A 467 -5.26 -25.41 6.35
#